data_4fe9adfd3a0b1edd13f2a9f0a5386f48
#
_entry.id   4fe9adfd3a0b1edd13f2a9f0a5386f48
#
_cell.length_a   1.000
_cell.length_b   1.000
_cell.length_c   1.000
_cell.angle_alpha   90.00
_cell.angle_beta   90.00
_cell.angle_gamma   90.00
#
_symmetry.space_group_name_H-M   'P 1'
#
loop_
_entity.id
_entity.type
_entity.pdbx_description
1 polymer ?
#
loop_
_entity_poly.entity_id
_entity_poly.type
_entity_poly.pdbx_seq_one_letter_code
_entity_poly.pdbx_strand_id
1 'polypeptide(L)'
;MLALQVGCAPEPPAFMVDATRITDVAVRLDGLEERVRSWRIPPRASDLRGLRLLYDTPVPAGPTLAIVRSATRANHRLDPFDALIFVTHAIGLARRHRLNPQFFCATLLQESGFNPDALSVAGAVGIAQFTLETADGAGVDPFDWADAMRGSADLLGGYVNAYDRVYPDPYAAALAAYNAGPGAVARYHGVPPYAETRDYIADIYDRWSRIDRDATGVRRTRRKRAHA
;
A
#
# COMPACT_ATOMS: atom_id res chain seq x y z
N MET A 1 -41.32 25.92 22.71
CA MET A 1 -41.08 24.51 22.53
C MET A 1 -40.85 24.28 21.02
N LEU A 2 -39.62 24.36 20.57
CA LEU A 2 -39.25 24.00 19.17
C LEU A 2 -38.75 22.58 19.18
N ALA A 3 -39.48 21.69 18.49
CA ALA A 3 -39.06 20.31 18.28
C ALA A 3 -38.00 20.28 17.17
N LEU A 4 -36.78 19.88 17.51
CA LEU A 4 -35.73 19.55 16.59
C LEU A 4 -36.12 18.25 15.89
N GLN A 5 -36.50 18.33 14.62
CA GLN A 5 -36.57 17.17 13.70
C GLN A 5 -35.16 16.70 13.44
N VAL A 6 -34.83 15.54 14.02
CA VAL A 6 -33.65 14.76 13.62
C VAL A 6 -33.91 14.22 12.23
N GLY A 7 -33.33 14.83 11.21
CA GLY A 7 -33.36 14.35 9.86
C GLY A 7 -32.64 12.98 9.78
N CYS A 8 -33.42 11.97 9.44
CA CYS A 8 -32.91 10.64 9.10
C CYS A 8 -31.94 10.80 7.92
N ALA A 9 -30.69 10.36 8.09
CA ALA A 9 -29.76 10.27 6.96
C ALA A 9 -30.39 9.35 5.88
N PRO A 10 -30.28 9.67 4.58
CA PRO A 10 -30.78 8.79 3.57
C PRO A 10 -30.06 7.44 3.66
N GLU A 11 -30.83 6.36 3.66
CA GLU A 11 -30.28 5.02 3.52
C GLU A 11 -29.42 4.96 2.25
N PRO A 12 -28.24 4.32 2.29
CA PRO A 12 -27.45 4.13 1.09
C PRO A 12 -28.27 3.35 0.08
N PRO A 13 -28.20 3.70 -1.23
CA PRO A 13 -28.94 3.01 -2.25
C PRO A 13 -28.64 1.52 -2.19
N ALA A 14 -29.68 0.68 -2.17
CA ALA A 14 -29.53 -0.77 -2.26
C ALA A 14 -28.75 -1.10 -3.54
N PHE A 15 -27.51 -1.53 -3.37
CA PHE A 15 -26.61 -1.89 -4.44
C PHE A 15 -27.18 -3.14 -5.11
N MET A 16 -27.82 -2.99 -6.26
CA MET A 16 -28.14 -4.12 -7.10
C MET A 16 -26.83 -4.61 -7.72
N VAL A 17 -26.17 -5.52 -7.03
CA VAL A 17 -25.00 -6.20 -7.56
C VAL A 17 -25.48 -7.07 -8.73
N ASP A 18 -25.02 -6.73 -9.92
CA ASP A 18 -25.27 -7.52 -11.11
C ASP A 18 -24.74 -8.94 -10.90
N ALA A 19 -25.64 -9.94 -11.03
CA ALA A 19 -25.31 -11.35 -10.80
C ALA A 19 -24.14 -11.82 -11.70
N THR A 20 -23.97 -11.23 -12.87
CA THR A 20 -22.86 -11.49 -13.79
C THR A 20 -21.52 -11.02 -13.19
N ARG A 21 -21.51 -9.86 -12.55
CA ARG A 21 -20.32 -9.33 -11.85
C ARG A 21 -19.94 -10.18 -10.65
N ILE A 22 -20.92 -10.67 -9.87
CA ILE A 22 -20.67 -11.58 -8.73
C ILE A 22 -19.99 -12.87 -9.21
N THR A 23 -20.48 -13.44 -10.31
CA THR A 23 -19.92 -14.68 -10.87
C THR A 23 -18.49 -14.46 -11.37
N ASP A 24 -18.23 -13.34 -12.07
CA ASP A 24 -16.89 -13.00 -12.54
C ASP A 24 -15.92 -12.79 -11.38
N VAL A 25 -16.31 -12.08 -10.34
CA VAL A 25 -15.52 -11.88 -9.13
C VAL A 25 -15.24 -13.20 -8.41
N ALA A 26 -16.23 -14.08 -8.27
CA ALA A 26 -16.04 -15.38 -7.64
C ALA A 26 -15.02 -16.24 -8.42
N VAL A 27 -15.13 -16.30 -9.75
CA VAL A 27 -14.19 -17.03 -10.61
C VAL A 27 -12.78 -16.44 -10.49
N ARG A 28 -12.64 -15.12 -10.43
CA ARG A 28 -11.34 -14.46 -10.27
C ARG A 28 -10.74 -14.70 -8.89
N LEU A 29 -11.55 -14.71 -7.83
CA LEU A 29 -11.10 -15.05 -6.47
C LEU A 29 -10.65 -16.50 -6.38
N ASP A 30 -11.39 -17.45 -6.96
CA ASP A 30 -10.98 -18.85 -7.02
C ASP A 30 -9.66 -19.03 -7.76
N GLY A 31 -9.48 -18.33 -8.89
CA GLY A 31 -8.23 -18.32 -9.64
C GLY A 31 -7.07 -17.69 -8.86
N LEU A 32 -7.35 -16.67 -8.03
CA LEU A 32 -6.37 -16.06 -7.14
C LEU A 32 -5.95 -17.02 -6.03
N GLU A 33 -6.90 -17.70 -5.38
CA GLU A 33 -6.62 -18.71 -4.36
C GLU A 33 -5.76 -19.86 -4.91
N GLU A 34 -6.04 -20.33 -6.13
CA GLU A 34 -5.25 -21.38 -6.78
C GLU A 34 -3.83 -20.90 -7.06
N ARG A 35 -3.63 -19.67 -7.56
CA ARG A 35 -2.31 -19.07 -7.74
C ARG A 35 -1.54 -18.95 -6.41
N VAL A 36 -2.21 -18.50 -5.35
CA VAL A 36 -1.61 -18.43 -4.01
C VAL A 36 -1.19 -19.81 -3.49
N ARG A 37 -2.01 -20.85 -3.74
CA ARG A 37 -1.65 -22.22 -3.39
C ARG A 37 -0.52 -22.78 -4.24
N SER A 38 -0.46 -22.43 -5.53
CA SER A 38 0.58 -22.90 -6.47
C SER A 38 1.94 -22.20 -6.30
N TRP A 39 2.02 -21.15 -5.52
CA TRP A 39 3.24 -20.40 -5.21
C TRP A 39 4.25 -21.20 -4.37
N ARG A 40 4.56 -22.41 -4.82
CA ARG A 40 5.49 -23.34 -4.16
C ARG A 40 6.88 -23.37 -4.80
N ILE A 41 7.11 -22.62 -5.86
CA ILE A 41 8.40 -22.70 -6.57
C ILE A 41 9.29 -21.58 -6.04
N PRO A 42 10.29 -21.90 -5.21
CA PRO A 42 11.30 -20.91 -4.85
C PRO A 42 12.07 -20.50 -6.11
N PRO A 43 12.48 -19.23 -6.25
CA PRO A 43 13.29 -18.79 -7.39
C PRO A 43 14.54 -19.65 -7.46
N ARG A 44 14.95 -20.02 -8.69
CA ARG A 44 16.13 -20.86 -8.89
C ARG A 44 17.37 -20.12 -8.40
N ALA A 45 18.26 -20.82 -7.72
CA ALA A 45 19.51 -20.24 -7.20
C ALA A 45 20.40 -19.60 -8.30
N SER A 46 20.20 -19.96 -9.58
CA SER A 46 20.86 -19.34 -10.75
C SER A 46 20.40 -17.90 -10.97
N ASP A 47 19.13 -17.60 -10.69
CA ASP A 47 18.52 -16.32 -10.98
C ASP A 47 18.90 -15.27 -9.91
N LEU A 48 19.29 -15.77 -8.73
CA LEU A 48 19.69 -14.95 -7.59
C LEU A 48 21.15 -14.51 -7.61
N ARG A 49 22.01 -15.12 -8.46
CA ARG A 49 23.45 -14.80 -8.46
C ARG A 49 23.77 -13.39 -8.94
N GLY A 50 23.10 -12.93 -9.98
CA GLY A 50 23.27 -11.56 -10.47
C GLY A 50 22.77 -10.50 -9.49
N LEU A 51 21.74 -10.86 -8.72
CA LEU A 51 21.17 -9.99 -7.70
C LEU A 51 21.95 -9.99 -6.39
N ARG A 52 22.59 -11.11 -5.99
CA ARG A 52 23.53 -11.11 -4.85
C ARG A 52 24.62 -10.06 -5.02
N LEU A 53 25.18 -9.91 -6.21
CA LEU A 53 26.17 -8.86 -6.50
C LEU A 53 25.62 -7.44 -6.26
N LEU A 54 24.34 -7.19 -6.56
CA LEU A 54 23.67 -5.92 -6.27
C LEU A 54 23.34 -5.75 -4.78
N TYR A 55 23.10 -6.86 -4.05
CA TYR A 55 22.80 -6.83 -2.61
C TYR A 55 24.04 -6.68 -1.73
N ASP A 56 25.19 -7.23 -2.16
CA ASP A 56 26.42 -7.29 -1.38
C ASP A 56 27.35 -6.07 -1.63
N THR A 57 27.01 -5.18 -2.57
CA THR A 57 27.78 -3.96 -2.80
C THR A 57 27.58 -2.96 -1.65
N PRO A 58 28.66 -2.46 -1.03
CA PRO A 58 28.60 -1.49 0.07
C PRO A 58 28.22 -0.06 -0.37
N VAL A 59 27.86 0.14 -1.63
CA VAL A 59 27.47 1.43 -2.20
C VAL A 59 26.06 1.80 -1.77
N PRO A 60 25.76 3.08 -1.46
CA PRO A 60 24.39 3.54 -1.25
C PRO A 60 23.50 3.08 -2.40
N ALA A 61 22.44 2.39 -2.05
CA ALA A 61 21.64 1.65 -3.03
C ALA A 61 20.88 2.56 -4.02
N GLY A 62 20.73 3.84 -3.70
CA GLY A 62 19.75 4.70 -4.36
C GLY A 62 18.30 4.28 -4.07
N PRO A 63 17.31 5.15 -4.34
CA PRO A 63 15.93 4.90 -3.92
C PRO A 63 15.32 3.62 -4.49
N THR A 64 15.50 3.36 -5.78
CA THR A 64 14.92 2.19 -6.45
C THR A 64 15.42 0.88 -5.85
N LEU A 65 16.73 0.73 -5.70
CA LEU A 65 17.30 -0.51 -5.16
C LEU A 65 16.98 -0.70 -3.67
N ALA A 66 16.90 0.39 -2.90
CA ALA A 66 16.47 0.33 -1.50
C ALA A 66 15.03 -0.19 -1.38
N ILE A 67 14.13 0.24 -2.27
CA ILE A 67 12.74 -0.22 -2.29
C ILE A 67 12.69 -1.70 -2.73
N VAL A 68 13.38 -2.10 -3.80
CA VAL A 68 13.45 -3.50 -4.25
C VAL A 68 13.93 -4.41 -3.13
N ARG A 69 15.00 -4.03 -2.43
CA ARG A 69 15.51 -4.77 -1.26
C ARG A 69 14.46 -4.88 -0.15
N SER A 70 13.71 -3.80 0.11
CA SER A 70 12.64 -3.82 1.10
C SER A 70 11.50 -4.73 0.69
N ALA A 71 11.12 -4.72 -0.60
CA ALA A 71 10.08 -5.57 -1.16
C ALA A 71 10.43 -7.06 -1.05
N THR A 72 11.62 -7.45 -1.50
CA THR A 72 12.07 -8.85 -1.46
C THR A 72 12.36 -9.36 -0.05
N ARG A 73 12.67 -8.48 0.91
CA ARG A 73 12.75 -8.84 2.34
C ARG A 73 11.37 -9.03 2.97
N ALA A 74 10.40 -8.22 2.60
CA ALA A 74 9.03 -8.32 3.12
C ALA A 74 8.29 -9.52 2.52
N ASN A 75 8.52 -9.79 1.24
CA ASN A 75 7.91 -10.87 0.49
C ASN A 75 8.99 -11.77 -0.12
N HIS A 76 9.35 -12.83 0.59
CA HIS A 76 10.36 -13.80 0.13
C HIS A 76 9.94 -14.63 -1.10
N ARG A 77 8.67 -14.56 -1.50
CA ARG A 77 8.15 -15.21 -2.70
C ARG A 77 8.21 -14.32 -3.93
N LEU A 78 8.41 -13.02 -3.72
CA LEU A 78 8.51 -12.05 -4.81
C LEU A 78 9.84 -12.23 -5.55
N ASP A 79 9.76 -12.55 -6.83
CA ASP A 79 10.94 -12.60 -7.68
C ASP A 79 11.56 -11.20 -7.78
N PRO A 80 12.90 -11.08 -7.68
CA PRO A 80 13.56 -9.79 -7.73
C PRO A 80 13.37 -9.01 -9.04
N PHE A 81 13.14 -9.68 -10.18
CA PHE A 81 12.84 -8.99 -11.43
C PHE A 81 11.41 -8.42 -11.39
N ASP A 82 10.44 -9.19 -10.88
CA ASP A 82 9.08 -8.72 -10.67
C ASP A 82 9.07 -7.55 -9.68
N ALA A 83 9.85 -7.66 -8.58
CA ALA A 83 10.04 -6.55 -7.65
C ALA A 83 10.56 -5.28 -8.33
N LEU A 84 11.53 -5.42 -9.25
CA LEU A 84 12.06 -4.28 -10.00
C LEU A 84 11.00 -3.67 -10.93
N ILE A 85 10.21 -4.51 -11.60
CA ILE A 85 9.11 -4.07 -12.48
C ILE A 85 8.07 -3.29 -11.65
N PHE A 86 7.58 -3.88 -10.56
CA PHE A 86 6.56 -3.27 -9.71
C PHE A 86 7.06 -1.97 -9.07
N VAL A 87 8.26 -1.97 -8.53
CA VAL A 87 8.87 -0.79 -7.90
C VAL A 87 9.08 0.33 -8.91
N THR A 88 9.58 0.02 -10.11
CA THR A 88 9.78 1.03 -11.16
C THR A 88 8.45 1.64 -11.60
N HIS A 89 7.42 0.82 -11.76
CA HIS A 89 6.07 1.26 -12.08
C HIS A 89 5.50 2.16 -10.97
N ALA A 90 5.59 1.72 -9.71
CA ALA A 90 5.14 2.50 -8.54
C ALA A 90 5.83 3.86 -8.43
N ILE A 91 7.17 3.92 -8.64
CA ILE A 91 7.92 5.18 -8.66
C ILE A 91 7.40 6.12 -9.76
N GLY A 92 7.12 5.56 -10.95
CA GLY A 92 6.56 6.33 -12.06
C GLY A 92 5.18 6.92 -11.74
N LEU A 93 4.31 6.14 -11.11
CA LEU A 93 3.00 6.58 -10.63
C LEU A 93 3.12 7.64 -9.54
N ALA A 94 3.91 7.39 -8.51
CA ALA A 94 4.11 8.34 -7.42
C ALA A 94 4.50 9.73 -7.93
N ARG A 95 5.45 9.80 -8.88
CA ARG A 95 5.87 11.06 -9.49
C ARG A 95 4.75 11.77 -10.24
N ARG A 96 3.92 11.02 -10.99
CA ARG A 96 2.76 11.58 -11.71
C ARG A 96 1.72 12.18 -10.77
N HIS A 97 1.51 11.54 -9.62
CA HIS A 97 0.54 11.97 -8.60
C HIS A 97 1.15 12.87 -7.51
N ARG A 98 2.39 13.37 -7.71
CA ARG A 98 3.11 14.26 -6.78
C ARG A 98 3.31 13.65 -5.38
N LEU A 99 3.34 12.34 -5.30
CA LEU A 99 3.69 11.62 -4.09
C LEU A 99 5.20 11.44 -3.97
N ASN A 100 5.70 11.38 -2.75
CA ASN A 100 7.04 10.90 -2.51
C ASN A 100 7.12 9.41 -2.90
N PRO A 101 8.04 8.98 -3.80
CA PRO A 101 8.10 7.60 -4.26
C PRO A 101 8.37 6.58 -3.15
N GLN A 102 9.21 6.93 -2.17
CA GLN A 102 9.53 6.04 -1.04
C GLN A 102 8.32 5.87 -0.12
N PHE A 103 7.56 6.94 0.10
CA PHE A 103 6.30 6.89 0.84
C PHE A 103 5.28 5.96 0.16
N PHE A 104 5.02 6.17 -1.14
CA PHE A 104 4.06 5.36 -1.88
C PHE A 104 4.47 3.88 -1.91
N CYS A 105 5.74 3.59 -2.13
CA CYS A 105 6.23 2.21 -2.08
C CYS A 105 6.17 1.62 -0.66
N ALA A 106 6.39 2.41 0.40
CA ALA A 106 6.22 1.97 1.78
C ALA A 106 4.75 1.60 2.07
N THR A 107 3.80 2.33 1.47
CA THR A 107 2.37 1.99 1.56
C THR A 107 2.08 0.66 0.87
N LEU A 108 2.50 0.45 -0.38
CA LEU A 108 2.32 -0.84 -1.08
C LEU A 108 3.01 -2.02 -0.36
N LEU A 109 4.14 -1.75 0.31
CA LEU A 109 4.79 -2.74 1.17
C LEU A 109 3.94 -3.11 2.39
N GLN A 110 3.22 -2.16 2.96
CA GLN A 110 2.33 -2.41 4.10
C GLN A 110 1.07 -3.14 3.65
N GLU A 111 0.52 -2.79 2.48
CA GLU A 111 -0.67 -3.43 1.93
C GLU A 111 -0.46 -4.92 1.66
N SER A 112 0.55 -5.26 0.86
CA SER A 112 0.70 -6.63 0.37
C SER A 112 2.14 -7.15 0.31
N GLY A 113 3.13 -6.32 0.62
CA GLY A 113 4.52 -6.64 0.30
C GLY A 113 4.78 -6.72 -1.20
N PHE A 114 4.09 -5.93 -2.00
CA PHE A 114 4.09 -6.00 -3.46
C PHE A 114 3.58 -7.35 -4.01
N ASN A 115 2.66 -8.00 -3.32
CA ASN A 115 2.05 -9.23 -3.79
C ASN A 115 0.79 -8.92 -4.63
N PRO A 116 0.80 -9.16 -5.96
CA PRO A 116 -0.38 -8.93 -6.79
C PRO A 116 -1.54 -9.89 -6.50
N ASP A 117 -1.23 -11.04 -5.90
CA ASP A 117 -2.20 -12.08 -5.58
C ASP A 117 -2.59 -12.07 -4.08
N ALA A 118 -2.37 -10.96 -3.38
CA ALA A 118 -2.73 -10.87 -1.98
C ALA A 118 -4.25 -10.87 -1.79
N LEU A 119 -4.72 -11.63 -0.81
CA LEU A 119 -6.11 -11.65 -0.36
C LEU A 119 -6.14 -11.57 1.17
N SER A 120 -6.78 -10.54 1.70
CA SER A 120 -6.93 -10.39 3.14
C SER A 120 -8.15 -11.13 3.68
N VAL A 121 -8.19 -11.37 4.99
CA VAL A 121 -9.35 -11.95 5.67
C VAL A 121 -10.59 -11.05 5.53
N ALA A 122 -10.40 -9.75 5.39
CA ALA A 122 -11.46 -8.78 5.17
C ALA A 122 -11.91 -8.66 3.70
N GLY A 123 -11.35 -9.48 2.79
CA GLY A 123 -11.70 -9.48 1.38
C GLY A 123 -11.03 -8.40 0.54
N ALA A 124 -9.97 -7.76 1.06
CA ALA A 124 -9.17 -6.85 0.26
C ALA A 124 -8.25 -7.62 -0.69
N VAL A 125 -8.11 -7.14 -1.93
CA VAL A 125 -7.52 -7.86 -3.06
C VAL A 125 -6.31 -7.12 -3.63
N GLY A 126 -5.30 -7.89 -4.00
CA GLY A 126 -4.21 -7.48 -4.86
C GLY A 126 -3.15 -6.63 -4.19
N ILE A 127 -2.30 -6.04 -5.02
CA ILE A 127 -1.08 -5.36 -4.60
C ILE A 127 -1.33 -4.13 -3.73
N ALA A 128 -2.48 -3.47 -3.91
CA ALA A 128 -2.88 -2.25 -3.19
C ALA A 128 -4.03 -2.48 -2.20
N GLN A 129 -4.44 -3.75 -2.00
CA GLN A 129 -5.46 -4.18 -1.04
C GLN A 129 -6.77 -3.39 -1.12
N PHE A 130 -7.30 -3.25 -2.34
CA PHE A 130 -8.63 -2.69 -2.52
C PHE A 130 -9.71 -3.68 -2.05
N THR A 131 -10.70 -3.20 -1.31
CA THR A 131 -11.98 -3.91 -1.23
C THR A 131 -12.70 -3.78 -2.58
N LEU A 132 -13.56 -4.75 -2.91
CA LEU A 132 -14.30 -4.72 -4.18
C LEU A 132 -15.16 -3.45 -4.30
N GLU A 133 -15.75 -3.01 -3.20
CA GLU A 133 -16.55 -1.78 -3.13
C GLU A 133 -15.69 -0.53 -3.44
N THR A 134 -14.52 -0.43 -2.80
CA THR A 134 -13.61 0.71 -3.04
C THR A 134 -13.07 0.68 -4.47
N ALA A 135 -12.76 -0.49 -5.00
CA ALA A 135 -12.29 -0.66 -6.36
C ALA A 135 -13.35 -0.23 -7.39
N ASP A 136 -14.60 -0.66 -7.21
CA ASP A 136 -15.72 -0.26 -8.07
C ASP A 136 -15.95 1.25 -8.03
N GLY A 137 -16.00 1.83 -6.83
CA GLY A 137 -16.15 3.29 -6.65
C GLY A 137 -15.02 4.12 -7.24
N ALA A 138 -13.81 3.56 -7.31
CA ALA A 138 -12.62 4.20 -7.89
C ALA A 138 -12.42 3.89 -9.38
N GLY A 139 -13.24 3.02 -9.98
CA GLY A 139 -13.08 2.55 -11.37
C GLY A 139 -11.74 1.80 -11.56
N VAL A 140 -11.39 0.93 -10.63
CA VAL A 140 -10.14 0.17 -10.59
C VAL A 140 -10.42 -1.32 -10.69
N ASP A 141 -9.64 -2.04 -11.50
CA ASP A 141 -9.58 -3.50 -11.44
C ASP A 141 -8.55 -3.94 -10.39
N PRO A 142 -8.97 -4.41 -9.20
CA PRO A 142 -8.02 -4.77 -8.13
C PRO A 142 -7.22 -6.05 -8.44
N PHE A 143 -7.61 -6.82 -9.46
CA PHE A 143 -6.90 -8.01 -9.92
C PHE A 143 -5.83 -7.70 -10.98
N ASP A 144 -5.87 -6.52 -11.60
CA ASP A 144 -4.78 -5.99 -12.41
C ASP A 144 -3.86 -5.17 -11.52
N TRP A 145 -2.64 -5.65 -11.30
CA TRP A 145 -1.68 -4.99 -10.42
C TRP A 145 -1.30 -3.58 -10.88
N ALA A 146 -1.26 -3.33 -12.19
CA ALA A 146 -0.91 -2.02 -12.71
C ALA A 146 -2.05 -1.02 -12.50
N ASP A 147 -3.29 -1.47 -12.71
CA ASP A 147 -4.48 -0.65 -12.48
C ASP A 147 -4.73 -0.43 -10.99
N ALA A 148 -4.53 -1.45 -10.14
CA ALA A 148 -4.61 -1.32 -8.70
C ALA A 148 -3.57 -0.31 -8.15
N MET A 149 -2.32 -0.36 -8.62
CA MET A 149 -1.31 0.64 -8.26
C MET A 149 -1.68 2.05 -8.73
N ARG A 150 -2.24 2.18 -9.95
CA ARG A 150 -2.72 3.45 -10.48
C ARG A 150 -3.80 4.03 -9.57
N GLY A 151 -4.83 3.25 -9.27
CA GLY A 151 -5.93 3.67 -8.40
C GLY A 151 -5.46 4.05 -7.00
N SER A 152 -4.51 3.29 -6.43
CA SER A 152 -3.91 3.62 -5.13
C SER A 152 -3.14 4.95 -5.16
N ALA A 153 -2.37 5.20 -6.23
CA ALA A 153 -1.67 6.48 -6.40
C ALA A 153 -2.64 7.66 -6.59
N ASP A 154 -3.73 7.46 -7.34
CA ASP A 154 -4.81 8.44 -7.51
C ASP A 154 -5.43 8.82 -6.16
N LEU A 155 -5.85 7.83 -5.38
CA LEU A 155 -6.50 8.06 -4.08
C LEU A 155 -5.55 8.74 -3.09
N LEU A 156 -4.34 8.18 -2.90
CA LEU A 156 -3.36 8.75 -1.97
C LEU A 156 -2.91 10.15 -2.40
N GLY A 157 -2.64 10.36 -3.69
CA GLY A 157 -2.27 11.67 -4.22
C GLY A 157 -3.39 12.69 -4.04
N GLY A 158 -4.63 12.29 -4.29
CA GLY A 158 -5.82 13.08 -4.03
C GLY A 158 -5.95 13.49 -2.57
N TYR A 159 -5.80 12.54 -1.64
CA TYR A 159 -5.86 12.80 -0.20
C TYR A 159 -4.72 13.69 0.29
N VAL A 160 -3.47 13.42 -0.10
CA VAL A 160 -2.33 14.27 0.28
C VAL A 160 -2.56 15.70 -0.19
N ASN A 161 -2.98 15.90 -1.44
CA ASN A 161 -3.25 17.23 -1.98
C ASN A 161 -4.42 17.92 -1.27
N ALA A 162 -5.51 17.19 -0.97
CA ALA A 162 -6.66 17.75 -0.27
C ALA A 162 -6.33 18.15 1.18
N TYR A 163 -5.39 17.46 1.82
CA TYR A 163 -5.06 17.65 3.23
C TYR A 163 -3.82 18.52 3.48
N ASP A 164 -3.09 18.90 2.42
CA ASP A 164 -1.81 19.64 2.52
C ASP A 164 -1.87 20.91 3.38
N ARG A 165 -2.99 21.65 3.35
CA ARG A 165 -3.17 22.88 4.15
C ARG A 165 -4.21 22.75 5.24
N VAL A 166 -4.72 21.54 5.45
CA VAL A 166 -5.80 21.27 6.38
C VAL A 166 -5.25 20.64 7.66
N TYR A 167 -4.31 19.71 7.52
CA TYR A 167 -3.73 18.99 8.66
C TYR A 167 -2.23 19.21 8.76
N PRO A 168 -1.67 19.20 9.99
CA PRO A 168 -0.23 19.37 10.22
C PRO A 168 0.64 18.31 9.52
N ASP A 169 0.09 17.10 9.35
CA ASP A 169 0.72 16.00 8.62
C ASP A 169 -0.26 15.46 7.58
N PRO A 170 -0.19 15.95 6.34
CA PRO A 170 -1.09 15.52 5.27
C PRO A 170 -0.86 14.05 4.86
N TYR A 171 0.35 13.51 5.02
CA TYR A 171 0.63 12.12 4.73
C TYR A 171 -0.04 11.18 5.75
N ALA A 172 0.04 11.50 7.03
CA ALA A 172 -0.65 10.73 8.07
C ALA A 172 -2.17 10.78 7.89
N ALA A 173 -2.73 11.95 7.55
CA ALA A 173 -4.16 12.10 7.27
C ALA A 173 -4.58 11.32 6.01
N ALA A 174 -3.75 11.32 4.95
CA ALA A 174 -4.00 10.55 3.73
C ALA A 174 -3.99 9.04 3.97
N LEU A 175 -3.04 8.54 4.76
CA LEU A 175 -3.00 7.14 5.18
C LEU A 175 -4.22 6.76 6.03
N ALA A 176 -4.64 7.66 6.93
CA ALA A 176 -5.87 7.45 7.70
C ALA A 176 -7.11 7.37 6.81
N ALA A 177 -7.19 8.23 5.77
CA ALA A 177 -8.28 8.20 4.81
C ALA A 177 -8.26 6.93 3.95
N TYR A 178 -7.08 6.45 3.58
CA TYR A 178 -6.90 5.22 2.82
C TYR A 178 -7.33 3.99 3.62
N ASN A 179 -6.93 3.90 4.90
CA ASN A 179 -7.21 2.75 5.76
C ASN A 179 -8.61 2.79 6.40
N ALA A 180 -9.01 3.94 6.97
CA ALA A 180 -10.27 4.07 7.73
C ALA A 180 -11.37 4.83 6.98
N GLY A 181 -11.08 5.29 5.75
CA GLY A 181 -11.98 6.09 4.95
C GLY A 181 -11.91 7.59 5.26
N PRO A 182 -12.17 8.44 4.23
CA PRO A 182 -12.13 9.90 4.37
C PRO A 182 -13.20 10.44 5.35
N GLY A 183 -14.30 9.72 5.51
CA GLY A 183 -15.34 10.06 6.50
C GLY A 183 -14.85 10.01 7.94
N ALA A 184 -13.97 9.05 8.28
CA ALA A 184 -13.34 8.98 9.59
C ALA A 184 -12.41 10.17 9.82
N VAL A 185 -11.59 10.54 8.83
CA VAL A 185 -10.70 11.70 8.89
C VAL A 185 -11.49 13.00 9.09
N ALA A 186 -12.57 13.18 8.35
CA ALA A 186 -13.44 14.34 8.52
C ALA A 186 -14.08 14.40 9.91
N ARG A 187 -14.58 13.25 10.40
CA ARG A 187 -15.24 13.15 11.71
C ARG A 187 -14.31 13.49 12.87
N TYR A 188 -13.04 13.06 12.79
CA TYR A 188 -12.07 13.25 13.88
C TYR A 188 -11.11 14.41 13.64
N HIS A 189 -11.31 15.17 12.56
CA HIS A 189 -10.45 16.31 12.18
C HIS A 189 -8.97 15.92 12.09
N GLY A 190 -8.69 14.76 11.50
CA GLY A 190 -7.35 14.19 11.32
C GLY A 190 -7.33 12.68 11.52
N VAL A 191 -6.21 12.16 12.01
CA VAL A 191 -6.06 10.71 12.26
C VAL A 191 -7.04 10.25 13.35
N PRO A 192 -7.95 9.30 13.03
CA PRO A 192 -8.92 8.81 13.99
C PRO A 192 -8.25 8.04 15.15
N PRO A 193 -8.90 7.93 16.34
CA PRO A 193 -8.33 7.23 17.49
C PRO A 193 -8.45 5.70 17.38
N TYR A 194 -8.45 5.15 16.18
CA TYR A 194 -8.49 3.72 15.94
C TYR A 194 -7.08 3.13 16.07
N ALA A 195 -6.91 2.11 16.89
CA ALA A 195 -5.61 1.48 17.12
C ALA A 195 -5.01 0.96 15.82
N GLU A 196 -5.80 0.20 15.03
CA GLU A 196 -5.40 -0.34 13.74
C GLU A 196 -4.89 0.75 12.78
N THR A 197 -5.62 1.86 12.64
CA THR A 197 -5.21 2.95 11.75
C THR A 197 -3.93 3.63 12.22
N ARG A 198 -3.75 3.79 13.52
CA ARG A 198 -2.52 4.38 14.09
C ARG A 198 -1.31 3.47 13.89
N ASP A 199 -1.48 2.17 14.11
CA ASP A 199 -0.44 1.18 13.90
C ASP A 199 -0.08 1.09 12.40
N TYR A 200 -1.07 1.07 11.52
CA TYR A 200 -0.88 1.14 10.06
C TYR A 200 -0.04 2.35 9.63
N ILE A 201 -0.36 3.54 10.14
CA ILE A 201 0.42 4.75 9.84
C ILE A 201 1.85 4.62 10.38
N ALA A 202 2.01 4.18 11.62
CA ALA A 202 3.32 4.03 12.24
C ALA A 202 4.21 3.05 11.47
N ASP A 203 3.66 1.91 11.04
CA ASP A 203 4.35 0.90 10.27
C ASP A 203 4.83 1.44 8.91
N ILE A 204 3.99 2.21 8.20
CA ILE A 204 4.36 2.83 6.92
C ILE A 204 5.48 3.86 7.11
N TYR A 205 5.40 4.70 8.13
CA TYR A 205 6.46 5.68 8.42
C TYR A 205 7.78 5.00 8.79
N ASP A 206 7.75 3.90 9.54
CA ASP A 206 8.96 3.14 9.86
C ASP A 206 9.55 2.49 8.59
N ARG A 207 8.72 1.89 7.72
CA ARG A 207 9.16 1.37 6.42
C ARG A 207 9.76 2.46 5.53
N TRP A 208 9.08 3.60 5.41
CA TRP A 208 9.57 4.76 4.65
C TRP A 208 10.93 5.23 5.16
N SER A 209 11.05 5.41 6.48
CA SER A 209 12.31 5.79 7.11
C SER A 209 13.44 4.78 6.88
N ARG A 210 13.13 3.48 6.84
CA ARG A 210 14.12 2.44 6.53
C ARG A 210 14.58 2.51 5.08
N ILE A 211 13.64 2.70 4.14
CA ILE A 211 13.94 2.87 2.72
C ILE A 211 14.85 4.08 2.52
N ASP A 212 14.56 5.22 3.13
CA ASP A 212 15.36 6.43 3.02
C ASP A 212 16.78 6.23 3.55
N ARG A 213 16.93 5.57 4.68
CA ARG A 213 18.26 5.23 5.25
C ARG A 213 19.04 4.30 4.33
N ASP A 214 18.40 3.29 3.76
CA ASP A 214 19.03 2.33 2.83
C ASP A 214 19.45 3.05 1.53
N ALA A 215 18.61 3.97 1.03
CA ALA A 215 18.86 4.73 -0.18
C ALA A 215 20.04 5.68 -0.05
N THR A 216 20.21 6.30 1.12
CA THR A 216 21.24 7.33 1.38
C THR A 216 22.52 6.76 1.98
N GLY A 217 22.53 5.50 2.43
CA GLY A 217 23.67 4.89 3.10
C GLY A 217 23.93 5.44 4.51
N VAL A 218 23.04 6.27 5.05
CA VAL A 218 23.17 6.84 6.40
C VAL A 218 22.95 5.75 7.45
N ARG A 219 24.03 5.16 7.94
CA ARG A 219 24.01 4.27 9.10
C ARG A 219 23.74 5.09 10.36
N ARG A 220 22.66 4.77 11.05
CA ARG A 220 22.44 5.26 12.41
C ARG A 220 23.59 4.76 13.28
N THR A 221 24.53 5.62 13.68
CA THR A 221 25.53 5.28 14.69
C THR A 221 24.78 4.86 15.95
N ARG A 222 24.89 3.59 16.28
CA ARG A 222 24.32 3.02 17.50
C ARG A 222 24.98 3.74 18.68
N ARG A 223 24.26 4.70 19.27
CA ARG A 223 24.72 5.36 20.51
C ARG A 223 24.89 4.26 21.55
N LYS A 224 26.13 3.83 21.78
CA LYS A 224 26.46 2.98 22.92
C LYS A 224 25.95 3.72 24.16
N ARG A 225 24.94 3.19 24.81
CA ARG A 225 24.65 3.60 26.18
C ARG A 225 25.88 3.18 26.98
N ALA A 226 26.68 4.16 27.37
CA ALA A 226 27.67 3.99 28.43
C ALA A 226 26.84 3.72 29.70
N HIS A 227 26.92 2.51 30.19
CA HIS A 227 26.58 2.23 31.57
C HIS A 227 27.80 2.67 32.37
N ALA A 228 27.66 3.79 33.08
CA ALA A 228 28.43 4.10 34.26
C ALA A 228 27.65 3.56 35.47
#